data_62a43e49bc3f278d9fbbd098ecde31ad
#
_entry.id   62a43e49bc3f278d9fbbd098ecde31ad
#
_cell.length_a   1.000
_cell.length_b   1.000
_cell.length_c   1.000
_cell.angle_alpha   90.00
_cell.angle_beta   90.00
_cell.angle_gamma   90.00
#
_symmetry.space_group_name_H-M   'P 1'
#
loop_
_entity.id
_entity.type
_entity.pdbx_description
1 polymer ?
#
loop_
_entity_poly.entity_id
_entity_poly.type
_entity_poly.pdbx_seq_one_letter_code
_entity_poly.pdbx_strand_id
1 'polypeptide(L)'
;MNRWVWVYVGLRSLSQRSATCAALFLLVPGCSWRVVPPPAVRDGVPVVLSQYEWHTRLALPDGTAAFYEYGFGEWNFYGLEKEGFFSGFRAITGLGKGAMSRRKLPYTRSESEFARVAGSDRSAHLHVERALAEDLRSELEGRWQSNAGSRVVRAWDGIPVSRDPAGYHLFANSNHAVANWLRRLGCRVKGNTLTSHFKVITESDAVGRRSPQRRDGATPWLPDRESSAAYR
;
A
#
# COMPACT_ATOMS: atom_id res chain seq x y z
N MET A 1 34.92 32.00 19.74
CA MET A 1 34.53 31.80 21.16
C MET A 1 33.20 31.09 21.20
N ASN A 2 33.26 29.83 21.63
CA ASN A 2 32.16 28.87 21.65
C ASN A 2 31.22 29.11 22.84
N ARG A 3 29.91 29.06 22.60
CA ARG A 3 28.96 28.86 23.69
C ARG A 3 27.89 27.83 23.24
N TRP A 4 28.12 26.61 23.65
CA TRP A 4 27.11 25.53 23.64
C TRP A 4 26.14 25.78 24.79
N VAL A 5 24.86 25.93 24.48
CA VAL A 5 23.80 25.92 25.47
C VAL A 5 23.11 24.56 25.41
N TRP A 6 23.35 23.75 26.43
CA TRP A 6 22.64 22.52 26.69
C TRP A 6 21.25 22.84 27.27
N VAL A 7 20.20 22.53 26.55
CA VAL A 7 18.85 22.53 27.13
C VAL A 7 18.54 21.12 27.58
N TYR A 8 18.59 20.90 28.87
CA TYR A 8 18.05 19.72 29.55
C TYR A 8 16.53 19.80 29.50
N VAL A 9 15.88 18.98 28.65
CA VAL A 9 14.44 18.73 28.74
C VAL A 9 14.25 17.53 29.65
N GLY A 10 13.71 17.81 30.83
CA GLY A 10 13.44 16.83 31.85
C GLY A 10 12.40 15.80 31.43
N LEU A 11 12.75 14.54 31.52
CA LEU A 11 11.85 13.40 31.50
C LEU A 11 10.89 13.48 32.72
N ARG A 12 9.69 13.96 32.53
CA ARG A 12 8.60 13.83 33.51
C ARG A 12 7.50 12.94 32.96
N SER A 13 7.43 11.78 33.58
CA SER A 13 6.23 10.90 33.74
C SER A 13 5.23 10.85 32.58
N LEU A 14 5.43 9.89 31.70
CA LEU A 14 4.37 9.32 30.87
C LEU A 14 3.34 8.67 31.78
N SER A 15 2.19 9.29 31.95
CA SER A 15 1.08 8.73 32.71
C SER A 15 0.60 7.44 32.07
N GLN A 16 0.25 6.45 32.89
CA GLN A 16 -0.21 5.11 32.50
C GLN A 16 -1.37 5.07 31.48
N ARG A 17 -2.03 6.20 31.22
CA ARG A 17 -3.12 6.31 30.24
C ARG A 17 -2.66 6.37 28.79
N SER A 18 -1.41 6.73 28.52
CA SER A 18 -0.83 6.71 27.16
C SER A 18 -0.41 5.31 26.72
N ALA A 19 -0.11 4.40 27.65
CA ALA A 19 0.30 3.04 27.37
C ALA A 19 -0.83 2.18 26.77
N THR A 20 -2.08 2.44 27.16
CA THR A 20 -3.24 1.63 26.72
C THR A 20 -3.62 1.91 25.26
N CYS A 21 -3.47 3.14 24.78
CA CYS A 21 -3.69 3.45 23.36
C CYS A 21 -2.57 2.90 22.47
N ALA A 22 -1.31 2.92 22.92
CA ALA A 22 -0.19 2.35 22.19
C ALA A 22 -0.29 0.81 22.07
N ALA A 23 -0.81 0.13 23.11
CA ALA A 23 -0.97 -1.32 23.11
C ALA A 23 -2.02 -1.82 22.10
N LEU A 24 -3.05 -1.02 21.77
CA LEU A 24 -4.05 -1.40 20.76
C LEU A 24 -3.47 -1.39 19.34
N PHE A 25 -2.45 -0.59 19.08
CA PHE A 25 -1.73 -0.58 17.78
C PHE A 25 -0.68 -1.70 17.66
N LEU A 26 -0.19 -2.24 18.79
CA LEU A 26 0.79 -3.33 18.79
C LEU A 26 0.19 -4.72 18.58
N LEU A 27 -1.14 -4.85 18.60
CA LEU A 27 -1.85 -6.13 18.39
C LEU A 27 -2.24 -6.39 16.93
N VAL A 28 -1.63 -5.70 15.95
CA VAL A 28 -1.82 -6.00 14.53
C VAL A 28 -0.50 -6.49 13.89
N PRO A 29 0.11 -7.58 14.39
CA PRO A 29 1.26 -8.16 13.72
C PRO A 29 0.76 -8.88 12.46
N GLY A 30 1.20 -8.41 11.30
CA GLY A 30 1.03 -9.14 10.04
C GLY A 30 -0.15 -8.74 9.17
N CYS A 31 -0.79 -7.60 9.37
CA CYS A 31 -1.85 -7.10 8.48
C CYS A 31 -1.28 -6.46 7.20
N SER A 32 -0.61 -7.26 6.37
CA SER A 32 -0.41 -6.89 4.98
C SER A 32 -1.65 -7.24 4.18
N TRP A 33 -2.10 -6.34 3.32
CA TRP A 33 -3.10 -6.67 2.33
C TRP A 33 -2.44 -7.30 1.09
N ARG A 34 -3.21 -8.07 0.34
CA ARG A 34 -2.72 -8.84 -0.80
C ARG A 34 -3.40 -8.33 -2.06
N VAL A 35 -2.60 -8.14 -3.09
CA VAL A 35 -3.04 -7.76 -4.42
C VAL A 35 -2.76 -8.92 -5.36
N VAL A 36 -3.81 -9.43 -5.99
CA VAL A 36 -3.70 -10.43 -7.04
C VAL A 36 -4.08 -9.72 -8.35
N PRO A 37 -3.14 -9.53 -9.27
CA PRO A 37 -3.42 -8.95 -10.58
C PRO A 37 -4.49 -9.76 -11.35
N PRO A 38 -5.13 -9.18 -12.36
CA PRO A 38 -6.01 -9.94 -13.24
C PRO A 38 -5.25 -11.09 -13.93
N PRO A 39 -5.87 -12.27 -14.10
CA PRO A 39 -5.16 -13.49 -14.56
C PRO A 39 -4.77 -13.44 -16.04
N ALA A 40 -5.51 -12.71 -16.86
CA ALA A 40 -5.24 -12.53 -18.27
C ALA A 40 -5.59 -11.12 -18.69
N VAL A 41 -4.70 -10.48 -19.41
CA VAL A 41 -4.84 -9.12 -19.92
C VAL A 41 -4.52 -9.17 -21.41
N ARG A 42 -5.45 -8.71 -22.26
CA ARG A 42 -5.28 -8.73 -23.72
C ARG A 42 -4.49 -7.53 -24.21
N ASP A 43 -4.87 -6.35 -23.78
CA ASP A 43 -4.18 -5.09 -24.07
C ASP A 43 -3.66 -4.51 -22.74
N GLY A 44 -2.57 -5.10 -22.25
CA GLY A 44 -2.01 -4.80 -20.95
C GLY A 44 -1.18 -3.53 -20.92
N VAL A 45 -1.45 -2.67 -19.93
CA VAL A 45 -0.57 -1.53 -19.61
C VAL A 45 -0.04 -1.66 -18.18
N PRO A 46 1.19 -1.20 -17.92
CA PRO A 46 1.72 -1.20 -16.58
C PRO A 46 1.06 -0.10 -15.75
N VAL A 47 0.69 -0.44 -14.53
CA VAL A 47 0.37 0.50 -13.46
C VAL A 47 1.31 0.21 -12.28
N VAL A 48 1.62 1.21 -11.47
CA VAL A 48 2.59 1.02 -10.39
C VAL A 48 1.94 1.33 -9.05
N LEU A 49 1.95 0.32 -8.16
CA LEU A 49 1.55 0.46 -6.77
C LEU A 49 2.79 0.77 -5.94
N SER A 50 2.78 1.90 -5.24
CA SER A 50 3.90 2.35 -4.41
C SER A 50 3.52 2.40 -2.95
N GLN A 51 4.46 1.97 -2.10
CA GLN A 51 4.38 2.05 -0.64
C GLN A 51 5.25 3.19 -0.15
N TYR A 52 4.68 3.99 0.71
CA TYR A 52 5.35 4.99 1.52
C TYR A 52 5.06 4.66 2.99
N GLU A 53 5.84 5.16 3.90
CA GLU A 53 5.78 4.82 5.34
C GLU A 53 4.38 4.43 5.86
N TRP A 54 3.39 5.31 5.71
CA TRP A 54 2.03 5.12 6.24
C TRP A 54 0.94 4.94 5.17
N HIS A 55 1.25 5.18 3.90
CA HIS A 55 0.25 5.20 2.84
C HIS A 55 0.78 4.60 1.53
N THR A 56 -0.17 4.29 0.65
CA THR A 56 0.12 3.84 -0.70
C THR A 56 -0.35 4.86 -1.72
N ARG A 57 0.25 4.82 -2.91
CA ARG A 57 -0.15 5.59 -4.08
C ARG A 57 -0.24 4.68 -5.30
N LEU A 58 -0.99 5.11 -6.29
CA LEU A 58 -1.15 4.40 -7.56
C LEU A 58 -0.73 5.30 -8.71
N ALA A 59 0.20 4.81 -9.52
CA ALA A 59 0.61 5.48 -10.74
C ALA A 59 -0.03 4.81 -11.96
N LEU A 60 -0.66 5.63 -12.79
CA LEU A 60 -1.33 5.24 -14.01
C LEU A 60 -0.58 5.83 -15.21
N PRO A 61 -0.44 5.09 -16.33
CA PRO A 61 0.23 5.61 -17.53
C PRO A 61 -0.52 6.82 -18.10
N ASP A 62 0.23 7.81 -18.58
CA ASP A 62 -0.35 9.01 -19.17
C ASP A 62 -0.66 8.89 -20.68
N GLY A 63 -0.38 7.72 -21.24
CA GLY A 63 -0.52 7.44 -22.67
C GLY A 63 0.72 7.83 -23.50
N THR A 64 1.76 8.38 -22.86
CA THR A 64 3.04 8.74 -23.49
C THR A 64 4.20 7.95 -22.82
N ALA A 65 5.22 8.63 -22.37
CA ALA A 65 6.36 8.03 -21.67
C ALA A 65 6.43 8.45 -20.20
N ALA A 66 5.28 8.56 -19.51
CA ALA A 66 5.22 8.96 -18.12
C ALA A 66 4.04 8.31 -17.38
N PHE A 67 4.06 8.46 -16.06
CA PHE A 67 2.98 8.10 -15.17
C PHE A 67 2.42 9.34 -14.47
N TYR A 68 1.13 9.35 -14.20
CA TYR A 68 0.55 10.18 -13.17
C TYR A 68 0.34 9.35 -11.91
N GLU A 69 1.04 9.73 -10.85
CA GLU A 69 0.88 9.11 -9.53
C GLU A 69 -0.15 9.88 -8.72
N TYR A 70 -1.16 9.16 -8.25
CA TYR A 70 -2.25 9.66 -7.42
C TYR A 70 -2.13 9.12 -6.00
N GLY A 71 -2.34 9.99 -5.02
CA GLY A 71 -2.46 9.63 -3.62
C GLY A 71 -3.73 10.21 -3.02
N PHE A 72 -4.21 9.62 -1.94
CA PHE A 72 -5.37 10.08 -1.20
C PHE A 72 -5.00 10.25 0.27
N GLY A 73 -5.56 11.25 0.95
CA GLY A 73 -5.26 11.54 2.34
C GLY A 73 -6.33 12.41 3.01
N GLU A 74 -6.11 12.77 4.27
CA GLU A 74 -6.93 13.75 5.00
C GLU A 74 -6.44 15.17 4.71
N TRP A 75 -7.35 16.08 4.41
CA TRP A 75 -7.00 17.42 3.91
C TRP A 75 -6.13 18.25 4.87
N ASN A 76 -6.45 18.29 6.17
CA ASN A 76 -5.68 19.12 7.08
C ASN A 76 -4.29 18.54 7.35
N PHE A 77 -4.18 17.21 7.48
CA PHE A 77 -2.91 16.54 7.70
C PHE A 77 -2.10 16.43 6.41
N TYR A 78 -2.72 15.87 5.36
CA TYR A 78 -2.03 15.53 4.12
C TYR A 78 -1.87 16.72 3.18
N GLY A 79 -2.83 17.67 3.15
CA GLY A 79 -2.82 18.84 2.27
C GLY A 79 -2.25 20.08 2.91
N LEU A 80 -2.64 20.38 4.16
CA LEU A 80 -2.25 21.61 4.86
C LEU A 80 -1.11 21.41 5.86
N GLU A 81 -0.56 20.20 5.96
CA GLU A 81 0.58 19.87 6.85
C GLU A 81 0.33 20.28 8.31
N LYS A 82 -0.93 20.27 8.74
CA LYS A 82 -1.30 20.59 10.10
C LYS A 82 -1.02 19.41 11.01
N GLU A 83 0.10 19.46 11.69
CA GLU A 83 0.45 18.50 12.73
C GLU A 83 -0.36 18.74 14.00
N GLY A 84 -0.70 17.68 14.72
CA GLY A 84 -1.31 17.74 16.04
C GLY A 84 -2.31 16.63 16.31
N PHE A 85 -2.56 16.40 17.61
CA PHE A 85 -3.49 15.38 18.10
C PHE A 85 -4.91 15.47 17.49
N PHE A 86 -5.40 16.69 17.27
CA PHE A 86 -6.71 16.92 16.67
C PHE A 86 -6.80 16.52 15.20
N SER A 87 -5.72 16.62 14.41
CA SER A 87 -5.70 16.20 13.01
C SER A 87 -5.81 14.69 12.89
N GLY A 88 -5.07 13.94 13.71
CA GLY A 88 -5.16 12.50 13.82
C GLY A 88 -6.54 12.02 14.31
N PHE A 89 -7.09 12.67 15.31
CA PHE A 89 -8.42 12.34 15.86
C PHE A 89 -9.54 12.56 14.83
N ARG A 90 -9.51 13.66 14.06
CA ARG A 90 -10.48 13.92 12.98
C ARG A 90 -10.37 12.90 11.85
N ALA A 91 -9.16 12.48 11.49
CA ALA A 91 -8.94 11.43 10.51
C ALA A 91 -9.53 10.08 10.97
N ILE A 92 -9.51 9.79 12.27
CA ILE A 92 -10.09 8.56 12.84
C ILE A 92 -11.61 8.63 12.93
N THR A 93 -12.18 9.78 13.32
CA THR A 93 -13.62 9.95 13.63
C THR A 93 -14.51 10.16 12.41
N GLY A 94 -13.99 10.23 11.19
CA GLY A 94 -14.78 10.42 9.97
C GLY A 94 -15.19 11.87 9.69
N LEU A 95 -14.68 12.83 10.45
CA LEU A 95 -14.92 14.26 10.26
C LEU A 95 -13.89 14.90 9.30
N GLY A 96 -12.98 14.10 8.73
CA GLY A 96 -11.92 14.55 7.82
C GLY A 96 -12.46 14.78 6.41
N LYS A 97 -12.02 15.87 5.78
CA LYS A 97 -12.20 16.08 4.34
C LYS A 97 -11.11 15.34 3.59
N GLY A 98 -11.46 14.76 2.44
CA GLY A 98 -10.49 14.11 1.58
C GLY A 98 -9.55 15.11 0.90
N ALA A 99 -8.38 14.61 0.55
CA ALA A 99 -7.40 15.29 -0.26
C ALA A 99 -6.83 14.32 -1.30
N MET A 100 -6.60 14.79 -2.50
CA MET A 100 -5.94 14.05 -3.58
C MET A 100 -4.63 14.74 -3.91
N SER A 101 -3.55 13.96 -3.97
CA SER A 101 -2.28 14.41 -4.56
C SER A 101 -2.14 13.87 -5.97
N ARG A 102 -1.44 14.61 -6.82
CA ARG A 102 -1.09 14.21 -8.17
C ARG A 102 0.27 14.73 -8.54
N ARG A 103 1.12 13.87 -9.08
CA ARG A 103 2.39 14.28 -9.69
C ARG A 103 2.70 13.48 -10.95
N LYS A 104 3.48 14.06 -11.83
CA LYS A 104 3.98 13.38 -13.02
C LYS A 104 5.35 12.77 -12.72
N LEU A 105 5.54 11.50 -13.09
CA LEU A 105 6.79 10.76 -12.95
C LEU A 105 7.18 10.20 -14.32
N PRO A 106 8.48 10.09 -14.63
CA PRO A 106 8.93 9.48 -15.86
C PRO A 106 8.55 7.99 -15.89
N TYR A 107 8.39 7.46 -17.10
CA TYR A 107 8.25 6.02 -17.27
C TYR A 107 9.52 5.30 -16.82
N THR A 108 9.36 4.20 -16.12
CA THR A 108 10.44 3.34 -15.66
C THR A 108 10.13 1.88 -15.99
N ARG A 109 11.16 1.10 -16.25
CA ARG A 109 11.00 -0.31 -16.63
C ARG A 109 11.06 -1.26 -15.45
N SER A 110 11.61 -0.83 -14.33
CA SER A 110 11.77 -1.66 -13.14
C SER A 110 11.14 -1.04 -11.89
N GLU A 111 10.74 -1.90 -10.96
CA GLU A 111 10.18 -1.51 -9.68
C GLU A 111 11.16 -0.69 -8.84
N SER A 112 12.43 -1.09 -8.83
CA SER A 112 13.49 -0.38 -8.10
C SER A 112 13.80 1.01 -8.67
N GLU A 113 13.76 1.14 -9.99
CA GLU A 113 13.91 2.44 -10.65
C GLU A 113 12.74 3.36 -10.32
N PHE A 114 11.51 2.83 -10.38
CA PHE A 114 10.33 3.60 -10.01
C PHE A 114 10.39 4.03 -8.54
N ALA A 115 10.71 3.12 -7.64
CA ALA A 115 10.83 3.41 -6.21
C ALA A 115 11.83 4.54 -5.96
N ARG A 116 12.98 4.51 -6.60
CA ARG A 116 14.02 5.56 -6.51
C ARG A 116 13.52 6.92 -7.01
N VAL A 117 12.88 6.95 -8.20
CA VAL A 117 12.36 8.19 -8.79
C VAL A 117 11.19 8.75 -7.98
N ALA A 118 10.32 7.88 -7.50
CA ALA A 118 9.17 8.26 -6.70
C ALA A 118 9.53 8.58 -5.24
N GLY A 119 10.72 8.21 -4.76
CA GLY A 119 11.07 8.29 -3.35
C GLY A 119 10.19 7.41 -2.47
N SER A 120 9.76 6.25 -2.98
CA SER A 120 8.95 5.30 -2.24
C SER A 120 9.81 4.21 -1.59
N ASP A 121 9.33 3.62 -0.50
CA ASP A 121 10.02 2.53 0.19
C ASP A 121 10.05 1.27 -0.69
N ARG A 122 8.97 1.09 -1.46
CA ARG A 122 8.77 -0.06 -2.34
C ARG A 122 7.75 0.27 -3.42
N SER A 123 7.95 -0.35 -4.60
CA SER A 123 6.98 -0.31 -5.70
C SER A 123 6.75 -1.69 -6.27
N ALA A 124 5.61 -1.89 -6.93
CA ALA A 124 5.28 -3.10 -7.67
C ALA A 124 4.57 -2.73 -8.97
N HIS A 125 5.03 -3.29 -10.10
CA HIS A 125 4.38 -3.17 -11.38
C HIS A 125 3.27 -4.22 -11.52
N LEU A 126 2.10 -3.77 -11.92
CA LEU A 126 0.95 -4.62 -12.23
C LEU A 126 0.56 -4.39 -13.68
N HIS A 127 0.17 -5.43 -14.39
CA HIS A 127 -0.40 -5.30 -15.74
C HIS A 127 -1.91 -5.40 -15.65
N VAL A 128 -2.60 -4.41 -16.20
CA VAL A 128 -4.06 -4.29 -16.21
C VAL A 128 -4.55 -3.94 -17.59
N GLU A 129 -5.83 -4.16 -17.88
CA GLU A 129 -6.41 -3.75 -19.15
C GLU A 129 -6.30 -2.24 -19.35
N ARG A 130 -5.87 -1.82 -20.55
CA ARG A 130 -5.68 -0.42 -20.92
C ARG A 130 -6.94 0.40 -20.69
N ALA A 131 -8.09 -0.09 -21.17
CA ALA A 131 -9.36 0.61 -21.04
C ALA A 131 -9.70 0.91 -19.57
N LEU A 132 -9.49 -0.04 -18.64
CA LEU A 132 -9.73 0.17 -17.22
C LEU A 132 -8.76 1.20 -16.62
N ALA A 133 -7.50 1.20 -17.06
CA ALA A 133 -6.50 2.17 -16.60
C ALA A 133 -6.84 3.59 -17.10
N GLU A 134 -7.26 3.72 -18.34
CA GLU A 134 -7.66 5.01 -18.96
C GLU A 134 -8.93 5.56 -18.32
N ASP A 135 -9.93 4.72 -18.08
CA ASP A 135 -11.18 5.11 -17.41
C ASP A 135 -10.91 5.61 -15.98
N LEU A 136 -10.13 4.86 -15.22
CA LEU A 136 -9.75 5.26 -13.86
C LEU A 136 -8.95 6.56 -13.87
N ARG A 137 -7.97 6.68 -14.78
CA ARG A 137 -7.17 7.90 -14.93
C ARG A 137 -8.04 9.09 -15.28
N SER A 138 -8.96 8.93 -16.22
CA SER A 138 -9.89 10.00 -16.65
C SER A 138 -10.73 10.49 -15.47
N GLU A 139 -11.27 9.59 -14.65
CA GLU A 139 -12.02 9.97 -13.46
C GLU A 139 -11.15 10.72 -12.44
N LEU A 140 -9.98 10.17 -12.11
CA LEU A 140 -9.09 10.80 -11.13
C LEU A 140 -8.61 12.18 -11.62
N GLU A 141 -8.34 12.32 -12.92
CA GLU A 141 -8.01 13.60 -13.53
C GLU A 141 -9.19 14.58 -13.49
N GLY A 142 -10.40 14.12 -13.78
CA GLY A 142 -11.62 14.93 -13.66
C GLY A 142 -11.81 15.43 -12.22
N ARG A 143 -11.65 14.58 -11.22
CA ARG A 143 -11.71 14.97 -9.79
C ARG A 143 -10.61 15.99 -9.46
N TRP A 144 -9.41 15.78 -9.96
CA TRP A 144 -8.28 16.70 -9.78
C TRP A 144 -8.55 18.08 -10.38
N GLN A 145 -9.08 18.13 -11.59
CA GLN A 145 -9.37 19.39 -12.28
C GLN A 145 -10.56 20.14 -11.66
N SER A 146 -11.60 19.42 -11.25
CA SER A 146 -12.79 20.03 -10.60
C SER A 146 -12.45 20.73 -9.28
N ASN A 147 -11.34 20.37 -8.65
CA ASN A 147 -10.89 20.95 -7.38
C ASN A 147 -9.66 21.86 -7.52
N ALA A 148 -9.39 22.35 -8.73
CA ALA A 148 -8.20 23.16 -9.03
C ALA A 148 -8.04 24.40 -8.12
N GLY A 149 -9.13 25.07 -7.76
CA GLY A 149 -9.12 26.25 -6.90
C GLY A 149 -8.70 25.98 -5.45
N SER A 150 -8.61 24.71 -5.04
CA SER A 150 -8.18 24.34 -3.70
C SER A 150 -6.72 23.85 -3.64
N ARG A 151 -6.00 23.89 -4.75
CA ARG A 151 -4.63 23.33 -4.83
C ARG A 151 -3.66 24.08 -3.93
N VAL A 152 -2.87 23.30 -3.21
CA VAL A 152 -1.71 23.74 -2.45
C VAL A 152 -0.52 22.86 -2.80
N VAL A 153 0.69 23.36 -2.62
CA VAL A 153 1.92 22.59 -2.78
C VAL A 153 2.46 22.30 -1.38
N ARG A 154 2.68 21.04 -1.08
CA ARG A 154 3.24 20.64 0.22
C ARG A 154 4.70 21.10 0.33
N ALA A 155 5.06 21.63 1.49
CA ALA A 155 6.39 22.20 1.70
C ALA A 155 7.47 21.12 1.77
N TRP A 156 7.16 19.95 2.35
CA TRP A 156 8.17 18.92 2.62
C TRP A 156 8.55 18.07 1.39
N ASP A 157 7.68 17.91 0.38
CA ASP A 157 7.96 17.09 -0.80
C ASP A 157 7.63 17.76 -2.14
N GLY A 158 7.12 19.00 -2.11
CA GLY A 158 6.76 19.75 -3.31
C GLY A 158 5.58 19.16 -4.11
N ILE A 159 4.85 18.18 -3.57
CA ILE A 159 3.75 17.54 -4.30
C ILE A 159 2.49 18.39 -4.19
N PRO A 160 1.85 18.72 -5.33
CA PRO A 160 0.58 19.43 -5.32
C PRO A 160 -0.55 18.52 -4.80
N VAL A 161 -1.42 19.11 -3.97
CA VAL A 161 -2.57 18.46 -3.35
C VAL A 161 -3.78 19.37 -3.52
N SER A 162 -4.94 18.80 -3.84
CA SER A 162 -6.23 19.48 -3.87
C SER A 162 -7.21 18.85 -2.89
N ARG A 163 -8.25 19.57 -2.50
CA ARG A 163 -9.39 18.95 -1.80
C ARG A 163 -10.01 17.87 -2.68
N ASP A 164 -10.58 16.88 -2.02
CA ASP A 164 -11.36 15.85 -2.68
C ASP A 164 -12.74 15.76 -2.04
N PRO A 165 -13.83 15.58 -2.81
CA PRO A 165 -15.19 15.49 -2.28
C PRO A 165 -15.41 14.24 -1.42
N ALA A 166 -14.61 13.19 -1.59
CA ALA A 166 -14.69 12.00 -0.75
C ALA A 166 -14.26 12.32 0.68
N GLY A 167 -15.03 11.83 1.65
CA GLY A 167 -14.66 11.91 3.07
C GLY A 167 -13.46 11.03 3.39
N TYR A 168 -12.72 11.42 4.43
CA TYR A 168 -11.60 10.65 4.95
C TYR A 168 -11.90 10.19 6.38
N HIS A 169 -11.73 8.90 6.65
CA HIS A 169 -11.85 8.30 7.98
C HIS A 169 -11.05 7.00 8.05
N LEU A 170 -10.95 6.40 9.24
CA LEU A 170 -10.14 5.20 9.48
C LEU A 170 -10.39 4.08 8.47
N PHE A 171 -11.66 3.84 8.09
CA PHE A 171 -12.05 2.80 7.12
C PHE A 171 -12.16 3.31 5.68
N ALA A 172 -11.91 4.59 5.43
CA ALA A 172 -11.77 5.19 4.10
C ALA A 172 -10.49 6.04 4.06
N ASN A 173 -9.38 5.41 4.38
CA ASN A 173 -8.05 6.00 4.40
C ASN A 173 -7.36 5.89 3.01
N SER A 174 -6.12 6.37 2.93
CA SER A 174 -5.32 6.35 1.70
C SER A 174 -5.18 4.94 1.10
N ASN A 175 -4.89 3.95 1.93
CA ASN A 175 -4.68 2.57 1.48
C ASN A 175 -5.99 1.93 1.01
N HIS A 176 -7.11 2.28 1.65
CA HIS A 176 -8.44 1.84 1.23
C HIS A 176 -8.83 2.44 -0.13
N ALA A 177 -8.57 3.73 -0.35
CA ALA A 177 -8.82 4.38 -1.64
C ALA A 177 -8.03 3.69 -2.76
N VAL A 178 -6.73 3.47 -2.57
CA VAL A 178 -5.87 2.76 -3.53
C VAL A 178 -6.34 1.32 -3.75
N ALA A 179 -6.75 0.61 -2.70
CA ALA A 179 -7.32 -0.73 -2.82
C ALA A 179 -8.60 -0.75 -3.69
N ASN A 180 -9.45 0.27 -3.57
CA ASN A 180 -10.64 0.41 -4.41
C ASN A 180 -10.26 0.71 -5.86
N TRP A 181 -9.27 1.56 -6.11
CA TRP A 181 -8.76 1.81 -7.46
C TRP A 181 -8.21 0.52 -8.10
N LEU A 182 -7.46 -0.27 -7.35
CA LEU A 182 -6.95 -1.57 -7.82
C LEU A 182 -8.08 -2.56 -8.15
N ARG A 183 -9.16 -2.60 -7.37
CA ARG A 183 -10.34 -3.44 -7.68
C ARG A 183 -10.99 -3.02 -9.00
N ARG A 184 -11.08 -1.74 -9.27
CA ARG A 184 -11.59 -1.21 -10.54
C ARG A 184 -10.68 -1.56 -11.73
N LEU A 185 -9.40 -1.74 -11.50
CA LEU A 185 -8.43 -2.24 -12.49
C LEU A 185 -8.47 -3.77 -12.66
N GLY A 186 -9.46 -4.46 -12.09
CA GLY A 186 -9.60 -5.90 -12.18
C GLY A 186 -8.74 -6.70 -11.20
N CYS A 187 -7.99 -6.05 -10.31
CA CYS A 187 -7.22 -6.73 -9.28
C CYS A 187 -8.14 -7.25 -8.15
N ARG A 188 -7.81 -8.40 -7.59
CA ARG A 188 -8.41 -8.88 -6.34
C ARG A 188 -7.57 -8.40 -5.16
N VAL A 189 -8.19 -7.62 -4.28
CA VAL A 189 -7.54 -7.10 -3.06
C VAL A 189 -8.17 -7.75 -1.85
N LYS A 190 -7.34 -8.41 -1.02
CA LYS A 190 -7.73 -9.12 0.21
C LYS A 190 -6.88 -8.66 1.39
N GLY A 191 -7.46 -8.68 2.58
CA GLY A 191 -6.78 -8.31 3.82
C GLY A 191 -7.15 -6.91 4.30
N ASN A 192 -6.43 -6.46 5.34
CA ASN A 192 -6.73 -5.22 6.02
C ASN A 192 -5.89 -4.07 5.43
N THR A 193 -6.54 -3.06 4.88
CA THR A 193 -5.93 -1.88 4.26
C THR A 193 -5.67 -0.74 5.27
N LEU A 194 -5.67 -1.00 6.56
CA LEU A 194 -5.30 -0.01 7.57
C LEU A 194 -3.80 0.34 7.53
N THR A 195 -2.98 -0.57 7.02
CA THR A 195 -1.53 -0.36 6.87
C THR A 195 -1.14 -0.19 5.41
N SER A 196 -0.01 0.43 5.14
CA SER A 196 0.56 0.59 3.79
C SER A 196 1.19 -0.70 3.24
N HIS A 197 1.42 -1.70 4.10
CA HIS A 197 2.11 -2.92 3.73
C HIS A 197 1.26 -3.80 2.82
N PHE A 198 1.70 -3.99 1.59
CA PHE A 198 1.04 -4.88 0.64
C PHE A 198 1.96 -5.99 0.14
N LYS A 199 1.37 -7.07 -0.35
CA LYS A 199 2.06 -8.14 -1.07
C LYS A 199 1.33 -8.39 -2.38
N VAL A 200 2.05 -8.30 -3.50
CA VAL A 200 1.55 -8.77 -4.79
C VAL A 200 1.72 -10.29 -4.83
N ILE A 201 0.65 -10.98 -5.17
CA ILE A 201 0.63 -12.44 -5.28
C ILE A 201 0.53 -12.78 -6.77
N THR A 202 1.57 -13.36 -7.31
CA THR A 202 1.59 -13.88 -8.68
C THR A 202 0.90 -15.25 -8.74
N GLU A 203 0.52 -15.69 -9.95
CA GLU A 203 -0.05 -17.03 -10.13
C GLU A 203 0.92 -18.14 -9.70
N SER A 204 2.22 -17.97 -9.92
CA SER A 204 3.25 -18.88 -9.43
C SER A 204 3.24 -19.05 -7.92
N ASP A 205 3.02 -17.97 -7.17
CA ASP A 205 2.87 -18.01 -5.70
C ASP A 205 1.60 -18.75 -5.26
N ALA A 206 0.56 -18.74 -6.08
CA ALA A 206 -0.70 -19.40 -5.78
C ALA A 206 -0.63 -20.92 -6.03
N VAL A 207 0.08 -21.34 -7.06
CA VAL A 207 0.30 -22.75 -7.44
C VAL A 207 1.23 -23.44 -6.44
N GLY A 208 2.32 -22.80 -6.02
CA GLY A 208 3.28 -23.36 -5.07
C GLY A 208 2.68 -23.70 -3.70
N ARG A 209 1.56 -23.05 -3.32
CA ARG A 209 0.85 -23.34 -2.05
C ARG A 209 -0.17 -24.48 -2.15
N ARG A 210 -0.46 -24.97 -3.35
CA ARG A 210 -1.40 -26.10 -3.57
C ARG A 210 -0.71 -27.45 -3.68
N SER A 211 0.61 -27.50 -3.72
CA SER A 211 1.32 -28.78 -3.61
C SER A 211 1.09 -29.30 -2.18
N PRO A 212 0.32 -30.38 -1.98
CA PRO A 212 0.25 -31.01 -0.68
C PRO A 212 1.68 -31.46 -0.37
N GLN A 213 2.18 -31.05 0.79
CA GLN A 213 3.38 -31.61 1.37
C GLN A 213 3.11 -33.11 1.48
N ARG A 214 3.67 -33.92 0.54
CA ARG A 214 3.67 -35.37 0.63
C ARG A 214 4.30 -35.65 1.97
N ARG A 215 3.53 -36.10 2.92
CA ARG A 215 4.04 -36.74 4.13
C ARG A 215 4.67 -38.03 3.65
N ASP A 216 5.95 -37.98 3.36
CA ASP A 216 6.79 -39.16 3.17
C ASP A 216 7.01 -39.79 4.54
N GLY A 217 5.98 -40.44 5.00
CA GLY A 217 5.91 -41.22 6.23
C GLY A 217 5.33 -42.61 5.94
N ALA A 218 5.60 -43.13 4.74
CA ALA A 218 5.39 -44.56 4.49
C ALA A 218 6.74 -45.23 4.72
N THR A 219 6.92 -45.77 5.91
CA THR A 219 7.95 -46.76 6.22
C THR A 219 7.89 -47.89 5.18
N PRO A 220 9.00 -48.22 4.51
CA PRO A 220 9.02 -49.37 3.65
C PRO A 220 8.73 -50.61 4.48
N TRP A 221 7.67 -51.32 4.13
CA TRP A 221 7.38 -52.64 4.67
C TRP A 221 8.47 -53.58 4.23
N LEU A 222 9.34 -53.98 5.15
CA LEU A 222 10.33 -55.06 5.01
C LEU A 222 9.60 -56.38 5.24
N PRO A 223 9.59 -57.30 4.28
CA PRO A 223 9.08 -58.65 4.54
C PRO A 223 10.02 -59.37 5.48
N ASP A 224 9.48 -60.00 6.49
CA ASP A 224 10.14 -60.90 7.46
C ASP A 224 10.92 -61.97 6.74
N ARG A 225 12.20 -62.06 7.06
CA ARG A 225 13.01 -63.25 6.80
C ARG A 225 12.74 -64.26 7.88
N GLU A 226 11.80 -65.12 7.60
CA GLU A 226 11.73 -66.39 8.34
C GLU A 226 11.75 -67.56 7.39
N SER A 227 12.59 -68.49 7.77
CA SER A 227 12.48 -69.91 7.52
C SER A 227 12.91 -70.41 6.13
N SER A 228 14.14 -70.80 6.07
CA SER A 228 14.49 -72.03 5.38
C SER A 228 15.64 -72.75 6.07
N ALA A 229 15.24 -73.47 7.11
CA ALA A 229 16.05 -74.60 7.60
C ALA A 229 15.36 -75.86 7.08
N ALA A 230 16.17 -76.82 6.71
CA ALA A 230 15.96 -78.22 6.37
C ALA A 230 15.77 -78.56 4.89
N TYR A 231 16.78 -79.12 4.27
CA TYR A 231 16.89 -80.49 3.88
C TYR A 231 18.24 -80.77 3.11
N ARG A 232 19.11 -81.54 3.78
CA ARG A 232 20.18 -82.43 3.26
C ARG A 232 21.26 -81.85 2.37
#